data_200f0dd4572434e9312f22623954bf24
#
_entry.id   200f0dd4572434e9312f22623954bf24
#
_cell.length_a   1.000
_cell.length_b   1.000
_cell.length_c   1.000
_cell.angle_alpha   90.00
_cell.angle_beta   90.00
_cell.angle_gamma   90.00
#
_symmetry.space_group_name_H-M   'P 1'
#
loop_
_entity.id
_entity.type
_entity.pdbx_description
1 polymer ?
#
loop_
_entity_poly.entity_id
_entity_poly.type
_entity_poly.pdbx_seq_one_letter_code
_entity_poly.pdbx_strand_id
1 'polypeptide(L)'
;MRILFLNTSESKGGAAIAAKRLMNSLQKEGIDISMMVRDKATDDPSVIKIRSSKWLNKIRFTYERLGIFIQNGFNRENLFAVSQANTGGDISRYSEVKCADVIHIHWINQGFLSLKDIRRLVATGKPIVWTMHD
;
A
#
# COMPACT_ATOMS: atom_id res chain seq x y z
N MET A 1 14.16 16.86 2.12
CA MET A 1 13.35 16.02 1.21
C MET A 1 12.62 14.99 2.06
N ARG A 2 11.31 14.96 1.94
CA ARG A 2 10.44 14.05 2.70
C ARG A 2 9.91 12.95 1.77
N ILE A 3 10.18 11.70 2.07
CA ILE A 3 9.75 10.55 1.28
C ILE A 3 8.65 9.80 2.02
N LEU A 4 7.57 9.47 1.32
CA LEU A 4 6.48 8.66 1.84
C LEU A 4 6.47 7.30 1.14
N PHE A 5 6.72 6.24 1.89
CA PHE A 5 6.53 4.86 1.43
C PHE A 5 5.08 4.43 1.57
N LEU A 6 4.56 3.72 0.58
CA LEU A 6 3.24 3.11 0.60
C LEU A 6 3.37 1.60 0.50
N ASN A 7 2.89 0.88 1.51
CA ASN A 7 2.88 -0.58 1.53
C ASN A 7 1.64 -1.12 2.24
N THR A 8 1.11 -2.26 1.83
CA THR A 8 -0.09 -2.84 2.44
C THR A 8 0.13 -3.20 3.91
N SER A 9 1.26 -3.83 4.22
CA SER A 9 1.61 -4.27 5.57
C SER A 9 2.97 -3.72 5.98
N GLU A 10 3.16 -3.47 7.28
CA GLU A 10 4.46 -3.07 7.83
C GLU A 10 5.49 -4.19 7.83
N SER A 11 5.06 -5.46 8.07
CA SER A 11 5.99 -6.54 8.36
C SER A 11 5.64 -7.89 7.72
N LYS A 12 4.48 -8.01 7.07
CA LYS A 12 4.04 -9.28 6.48
C LYS A 12 4.42 -9.38 5.01
N GLY A 13 5.21 -10.42 4.69
CA GLY A 13 5.66 -10.72 3.34
C GLY A 13 6.99 -10.07 2.97
N GLY A 14 7.62 -10.59 1.91
CA GLY A 14 8.96 -10.15 1.46
C GLY A 14 9.02 -8.67 1.10
N ALA A 15 8.00 -8.18 0.39
CA ALA A 15 7.91 -6.77 0.00
C ALA A 15 7.89 -5.83 1.21
N ALA A 16 7.14 -6.19 2.28
CA ALA A 16 7.07 -5.39 3.50
C ALA A 16 8.43 -5.35 4.21
N ILE A 17 9.10 -6.49 4.32
CA ILE A 17 10.42 -6.59 4.95
C ILE A 17 11.45 -5.77 4.15
N ALA A 18 11.43 -5.87 2.82
CA ALA A 18 12.32 -5.12 1.94
C ALA A 18 12.09 -3.60 2.07
N ALA A 19 10.84 -3.16 2.01
CA ALA A 19 10.47 -1.76 2.18
C ALA A 19 10.90 -1.21 3.55
N LYS A 20 10.69 -1.96 4.62
CA LYS A 20 11.09 -1.56 5.98
C LYS A 20 12.60 -1.46 6.13
N ARG A 21 13.36 -2.41 5.58
CA ARG A 21 14.82 -2.38 5.57
C ARG A 21 15.35 -1.15 4.81
N LEU A 22 14.79 -0.87 3.64
CA LEU A 22 15.16 0.30 2.85
C LEU A 22 14.85 1.59 3.62
N MET A 23 13.64 1.70 4.19
CA MET A 23 13.27 2.84 5.03
C MET A 23 14.27 3.07 6.16
N ASN A 24 14.59 2.02 6.92
CA ASN A 24 15.52 2.11 8.05
C ASN A 24 16.94 2.51 7.60
N SER A 25 17.38 2.04 6.44
CA SER A 25 18.68 2.43 5.89
C SER A 25 18.71 3.90 5.50
N LEU A 26 17.68 4.39 4.84
CA LEU A 26 17.57 5.79 4.44
C LEU A 26 17.43 6.73 5.64
N GLN A 27 16.73 6.29 6.71
CA GLN A 27 16.65 7.06 7.97
C GLN A 27 18.02 7.21 8.63
N LYS A 28 18.87 6.17 8.60
CA LYS A 28 20.25 6.24 9.11
C LYS A 28 21.11 7.24 8.36
N GLU A 29 20.83 7.45 7.08
CA GLU A 29 21.48 8.47 6.24
C GLU A 29 20.87 9.88 6.45
N GLY A 30 19.97 10.04 7.41
CA GLY A 30 19.36 11.33 7.76
C GLY A 30 18.21 11.77 6.84
N ILE A 31 17.66 10.85 6.02
CA ILE A 31 16.52 11.18 5.15
C ILE A 31 15.22 11.16 5.97
N ASP A 32 14.42 12.22 5.83
CA ASP A 32 13.08 12.29 6.41
C ASP A 32 12.13 11.37 5.63
N ILE A 33 11.86 10.20 6.20
CA ILE A 33 11.08 9.15 5.55
C ILE A 33 10.08 8.54 6.52
N SER A 34 8.86 8.34 6.05
CA SER A 34 7.79 7.64 6.75
C SER A 34 7.14 6.59 5.87
N MET A 35 6.45 5.64 6.48
CA MET A 35 5.74 4.58 5.77
C MET A 35 4.26 4.60 6.14
N MET A 36 3.38 4.69 5.14
CA MET A 36 1.94 4.57 5.33
C MET A 36 1.48 3.17 4.96
N VAL A 37 0.78 2.51 5.88
CA VAL A 37 0.35 1.11 5.76
C VAL A 37 -1.13 0.94 6.12
N ARG A 38 -1.74 -0.10 5.58
CA ARG A 38 -3.04 -0.58 6.05
C ARG A 38 -2.89 -1.38 7.35
N ASP A 39 -1.94 -2.29 7.38
CA ASP A 39 -1.72 -3.22 8.49
C ASP A 39 -0.43 -2.87 9.23
N LYS A 40 -0.57 -2.04 10.26
CA LYS A 40 0.53 -1.67 11.16
C LYS A 40 0.72 -2.75 12.21
N ALA A 41 1.97 -3.10 12.52
CA ALA A 41 2.35 -4.17 13.42
C ALA A 41 3.11 -3.69 14.67
N THR A 42 3.77 -2.54 14.60
CA THR A 42 4.59 -1.98 15.70
C THR A 42 4.10 -0.61 16.13
N ASP A 43 4.65 -0.07 17.22
CA ASP A 43 4.37 1.29 17.69
C ASP A 43 5.35 2.32 17.10
N ASP A 44 6.13 1.95 16.07
CA ASP A 44 7.05 2.84 15.38
C ASP A 44 6.32 4.11 14.89
N PRO A 45 6.70 5.31 15.36
CA PRO A 45 6.04 6.56 14.98
C PRO A 45 6.25 6.94 13.51
N SER A 46 7.29 6.43 12.86
CA SER A 46 7.54 6.64 11.44
C SER A 46 6.62 5.80 10.54
N VAL A 47 5.88 4.86 11.11
CA VAL A 47 4.88 4.06 10.41
C VAL A 47 3.47 4.55 10.73
N ILE A 48 2.75 4.96 9.71
CA ILE A 48 1.43 5.56 9.80
C ILE A 48 0.38 4.56 9.33
N LYS A 49 -0.57 4.28 10.20
CA LYS A 49 -1.70 3.43 9.83
C LYS A 49 -2.81 4.27 9.18
N ILE A 50 -3.29 3.85 8.00
CA ILE A 50 -4.47 4.48 7.41
C ILE A 50 -5.72 4.22 8.28
N ARG A 51 -6.62 5.20 8.29
CA ARG A 51 -7.92 5.05 8.94
C ARG A 51 -8.80 4.15 8.08
N SER A 52 -8.86 2.88 8.43
CA SER A 52 -9.76 1.92 7.79
C SER A 52 -10.29 0.95 8.82
N SER A 53 -11.57 0.58 8.68
CA SER A 53 -12.19 -0.43 9.52
C SER A 53 -11.66 -1.82 9.14
N LYS A 54 -11.31 -2.64 10.13
CA LYS A 54 -10.92 -4.05 9.91
C LYS A 54 -12.00 -4.82 9.15
N TRP A 55 -13.26 -4.51 9.43
CA TRP A 55 -14.41 -5.13 8.76
C TRP A 55 -14.49 -4.73 7.28
N LEU A 56 -14.33 -3.44 6.95
CA LEU A 56 -14.28 -2.95 5.58
C LEU A 56 -13.12 -3.56 4.79
N ASN A 57 -11.96 -3.72 5.41
CA ASN A 57 -10.81 -4.36 4.76
C ASN A 57 -11.09 -5.83 4.46
N LYS A 58 -11.77 -6.55 5.38
CA LYS A 58 -12.17 -7.94 5.17
C LYS A 58 -13.19 -8.06 4.03
N ILE A 59 -14.18 -7.17 3.97
CA ILE A 59 -15.16 -7.14 2.87
C ILE A 59 -14.47 -6.88 1.54
N ARG A 60 -13.61 -5.86 1.44
CA ARG A 60 -12.87 -5.52 0.22
C ARG A 60 -12.04 -6.70 -0.28
N PHE A 61 -11.31 -7.34 0.64
CA PHE A 61 -10.51 -8.51 0.34
C PHE A 61 -11.39 -9.66 -0.18
N THR A 62 -12.49 -9.97 0.51
CA THR A 62 -13.42 -11.04 0.11
C THR A 62 -14.07 -10.75 -1.25
N TYR A 63 -14.49 -9.50 -1.46
CA TYR A 63 -15.10 -9.07 -2.72
C TYR A 63 -14.13 -9.24 -3.91
N GLU A 64 -12.88 -8.83 -3.74
CA GLU A 64 -11.85 -9.00 -4.77
C GLU A 64 -11.61 -10.49 -5.09
N ARG A 65 -11.48 -11.34 -4.05
CA ARG A 65 -11.29 -12.80 -4.24
C ARG A 65 -12.50 -13.46 -4.88
N LEU A 66 -13.70 -13.07 -4.50
CA LEU A 66 -14.93 -13.58 -5.11
C LEU A 66 -15.02 -13.19 -6.60
N GLY A 67 -14.66 -11.96 -6.95
CA GLY A 67 -14.60 -11.53 -8.34
C GLY A 67 -13.64 -12.36 -9.18
N ILE A 68 -12.43 -12.62 -8.67
CA ILE A 68 -11.44 -13.49 -9.35
C ILE A 68 -11.96 -14.92 -9.45
N PHE A 69 -12.57 -15.46 -8.40
CA PHE A 69 -13.13 -16.81 -8.39
C PHE A 69 -14.20 -17.00 -9.48
N ILE A 70 -15.12 -16.04 -9.62
CA ILE A 70 -16.16 -16.07 -10.64
C ILE A 70 -15.54 -15.98 -12.05
N GLN A 71 -14.58 -15.07 -12.27
CA GLN A 71 -13.91 -14.91 -13.56
C GLN A 71 -13.06 -16.12 -13.96
N ASN A 72 -12.53 -16.87 -12.99
CA ASN A 72 -11.81 -18.12 -13.20
C ASN A 72 -12.73 -19.34 -13.39
N GLY A 73 -14.02 -19.15 -13.66
CA GLY A 73 -14.96 -20.26 -13.84
C GLY A 73 -15.13 -21.12 -12.59
N PHE A 74 -15.16 -20.47 -11.40
CA PHE A 74 -15.25 -21.11 -10.08
C PHE A 74 -14.03 -21.99 -9.71
N ASN A 75 -12.90 -21.83 -10.38
CA ASN A 75 -11.65 -22.48 -10.02
C ASN A 75 -10.90 -21.69 -8.94
N ARG A 76 -10.33 -22.39 -7.96
CA ARG A 76 -9.55 -21.80 -6.86
C ARG A 76 -8.07 -21.60 -7.21
N GLU A 77 -7.63 -22.10 -8.34
CA GLU A 77 -6.26 -21.88 -8.81
C GLU A 77 -6.01 -20.40 -9.07
N ASN A 78 -4.83 -19.93 -8.74
CA ASN A 78 -4.38 -18.54 -8.96
C ASN A 78 -5.20 -17.43 -8.27
N LEU A 79 -6.06 -17.76 -7.28
CA LEU A 79 -6.86 -16.76 -6.55
C LEU A 79 -6.01 -15.64 -5.93
N PHE A 80 -4.73 -15.91 -5.66
CA PHE A 80 -3.79 -14.98 -5.04
C PHE A 80 -2.67 -14.51 -5.99
N ALA A 81 -2.63 -15.03 -7.21
CA ALA A 81 -1.60 -14.68 -8.19
C ALA A 81 -1.82 -13.29 -8.80
N VAL A 82 -3.07 -12.83 -8.83
CA VAL A 82 -3.45 -11.54 -9.41
C VAL A 82 -4.24 -10.69 -8.42
N SER A 83 -4.20 -9.38 -8.59
CA SER A 83 -5.06 -8.43 -7.91
C SER A 83 -5.78 -7.60 -8.97
N GLN A 84 -7.11 -7.50 -8.86
CA GLN A 84 -7.91 -6.66 -9.76
C GLN A 84 -7.79 -5.18 -9.42
N ALA A 85 -7.26 -4.85 -8.23
CA ALA A 85 -7.14 -3.50 -7.71
C ALA A 85 -8.44 -2.66 -7.83
N ASN A 86 -9.59 -3.34 -7.66
CA ASN A 86 -10.93 -2.74 -7.77
C ASN A 86 -11.33 -2.03 -6.47
N THR A 87 -10.71 -2.42 -5.37
CA THR A 87 -11.04 -1.94 -4.03
C THR A 87 -9.84 -1.31 -3.37
N GLY A 88 -10.06 -0.22 -2.65
CA GLY A 88 -9.00 0.52 -1.98
C GLY A 88 -9.54 1.64 -1.12
N GLY A 89 -8.65 2.46 -0.60
CA GLY A 89 -8.97 3.67 0.16
C GLY A 89 -8.26 4.89 -0.40
N ASP A 90 -8.99 5.99 -0.60
CA ASP A 90 -8.40 7.25 -1.03
C ASP A 90 -7.50 7.82 0.07
N ILE A 91 -6.21 7.80 -0.16
CA ILE A 91 -5.20 8.36 0.73
C ILE A 91 -4.68 9.74 0.27
N SER A 92 -5.08 10.23 -0.89
CA SER A 92 -4.57 11.49 -1.47
C SER A 92 -4.79 12.72 -0.59
N ARG A 93 -5.75 12.63 0.33
CA ARG A 93 -6.12 13.73 1.24
C ARG A 93 -5.35 13.73 2.56
N TYR A 94 -4.58 12.69 2.85
CA TYR A 94 -3.78 12.62 4.08
C TYR A 94 -2.70 13.70 4.08
N SER A 95 -2.44 14.26 5.26
CA SER A 95 -1.38 15.27 5.47
C SER A 95 -0.02 14.75 5.02
N GLU A 96 0.26 13.50 5.30
CA GLU A 96 1.51 12.82 4.95
C GLU A 96 1.73 12.77 3.44
N VAL A 97 0.67 12.50 2.68
CA VAL A 97 0.71 12.53 1.21
C VAL A 97 0.92 13.96 0.72
N LYS A 98 0.20 14.93 1.31
CA LYS A 98 0.33 16.34 0.93
C LYS A 98 1.72 16.91 1.22
N CYS A 99 2.33 16.50 2.35
CA CYS A 99 3.63 16.98 2.79
C CYS A 99 4.82 16.23 2.18
N ALA A 100 4.59 15.08 1.53
CA ALA A 100 5.65 14.33 0.87
C ALA A 100 6.19 15.08 -0.36
N ASP A 101 7.51 15.03 -0.56
CA ASP A 101 8.16 15.49 -1.78
C ASP A 101 8.19 14.37 -2.84
N VAL A 102 8.29 13.11 -2.38
CA VAL A 102 8.32 11.91 -3.23
C VAL A 102 7.42 10.85 -2.59
N ILE A 103 6.65 10.16 -3.40
CA ILE A 103 5.85 9.00 -3.01
C ILE A 103 6.51 7.74 -3.59
N HIS A 104 6.87 6.80 -2.72
CA HIS A 104 7.47 5.53 -3.14
C HIS A 104 6.50 4.38 -2.87
N ILE A 105 5.96 3.79 -3.93
CA ILE A 105 5.02 2.69 -3.89
C ILE A 105 5.79 1.36 -3.86
N HIS A 106 5.43 0.48 -2.94
CA HIS A 106 5.89 -0.90 -2.86
C HIS A 106 4.74 -1.85 -3.18
N TRP A 107 4.29 -2.66 -2.23
CA TRP A 107 3.19 -3.60 -2.40
C TRP A 107 1.88 -2.98 -1.90
N ILE A 108 0.94 -2.69 -2.82
CA ILE A 108 -0.31 -1.96 -2.53
C ILE A 108 -1.57 -2.76 -2.82
N ASN A 109 -1.44 -4.06 -3.05
CA ASN A 109 -2.54 -4.96 -3.40
C ASN A 109 -3.43 -5.31 -2.20
N GLN A 110 -4.38 -6.22 -2.39
CA GLN A 110 -5.28 -6.76 -1.36
C GLN A 110 -6.21 -5.72 -0.72
N GLY A 111 -6.70 -4.76 -1.51
CA GLY A 111 -7.67 -3.78 -1.06
C GLY A 111 -7.08 -2.59 -0.29
N PHE A 112 -5.76 -2.35 -0.38
CA PHE A 112 -5.14 -1.14 0.14
C PHE A 112 -5.39 0.04 -0.79
N LEU A 113 -4.93 -0.02 -2.04
CA LEU A 113 -5.20 0.98 -3.06
C LEU A 113 -5.81 0.36 -4.30
N SER A 114 -6.84 1.01 -4.83
CA SER A 114 -7.39 0.68 -6.14
C SER A 114 -6.68 1.45 -7.25
N LEU A 115 -6.88 1.05 -8.52
CA LEU A 115 -6.40 1.82 -9.67
C LEU A 115 -6.91 3.27 -9.66
N LYS A 116 -8.15 3.47 -9.18
CA LYS A 116 -8.71 4.83 -9.02
C LYS A 116 -7.94 5.65 -7.97
N ASP A 117 -7.52 5.02 -6.87
CA ASP A 117 -6.75 5.69 -5.83
C ASP A 117 -5.32 6.01 -6.30
N ILE A 118 -4.70 5.13 -7.09
CA ILE A 118 -3.41 5.40 -7.74
C ILE A 118 -3.53 6.61 -8.68
N ARG A 119 -4.59 6.68 -9.50
CA ARG A 119 -4.83 7.86 -10.36
C ARG A 119 -4.96 9.14 -9.55
N ARG A 120 -5.60 9.10 -8.38
CA ARG A 120 -5.69 10.25 -7.48
C ARG A 120 -4.33 10.67 -6.92
N LEU A 121 -3.47 9.70 -6.59
CA LEU A 121 -2.09 9.98 -6.18
C LEU A 121 -1.30 10.64 -7.31
N VAL A 122 -1.38 10.12 -8.53
CA VAL A 122 -0.75 10.72 -9.71
C VAL A 122 -1.26 12.15 -9.94
N ALA A 123 -2.55 12.38 -9.77
CA ALA A 123 -3.17 13.71 -9.91
C ALA A 123 -2.68 14.73 -8.86
N THR A 124 -1.99 14.31 -7.80
CA THR A 124 -1.34 15.24 -6.86
C THR A 124 -0.14 15.97 -7.46
N GLY A 125 0.36 15.52 -8.63
CA GLY A 125 1.54 16.08 -9.29
C GLY A 125 2.88 15.75 -8.62
N LYS A 126 2.87 14.90 -7.58
CA LYS A 126 4.11 14.51 -6.88
C LYS A 126 4.86 13.42 -7.66
N PRO A 127 6.21 13.46 -7.65
CA PRO A 127 7.02 12.37 -8.16
C PRO A 127 6.65 11.03 -7.50
N ILE A 128 6.41 10.01 -8.33
CA ILE A 128 6.08 8.67 -7.86
C ILE A 128 7.15 7.71 -8.35
N VAL A 129 7.73 6.96 -7.41
CA VAL A 129 8.60 5.82 -7.65
C VAL A 129 7.83 4.55 -7.32
N TRP A 130 7.95 3.52 -8.12
CA TRP A 130 7.29 2.24 -7.85
C TRP A 130 8.29 1.09 -7.93
N THR A 131 8.56 0.45 -6.78
CA THR A 131 9.31 -0.81 -6.74
C THR A 131 8.35 -1.97 -6.95
N MET A 132 8.51 -2.67 -8.05
CA MET A 132 7.78 -3.90 -8.34
C MET A 132 8.39 -5.04 -7.53
N HIS A 133 7.55 -5.74 -6.79
CA HIS A 133 7.92 -6.95 -6.03
C HIS A 133 7.24 -8.15 -6.66
N ASP A 134 7.99 -9.21 -6.86
CA ASP A 134 7.51 -10.49 -7.40
C ASP A 134 6.77 -11.31 -6.35
#